data_4da9c02947bad56d1043f0a2d0fe9acd
#
_entry.id   4da9c02947bad56d1043f0a2d0fe9acd
#
_cell.length_a   1.000
_cell.length_b   1.000
_cell.length_c   1.000
_cell.angle_alpha   90.00
_cell.angle_beta   90.00
_cell.angle_gamma   90.00
#
_symmetry.space_group_name_H-M   'P 1'
#
loop_
_entity.id
_entity.type
_entity.pdbx_description
1 polymer ?
#
loop_
_entity_poly.entity_id
_entity_poly.type
_entity_poly.pdbx_seq_one_letter_code
_entity_poly.pdbx_strand_id
1 'polypeptide(L)'
;MKFLVIIPARGGSKGIPNKNIIDVCGKPLIQYTIDLALKLKESKRVERVIVSTDCHKIADISRSLGAEIPFLRPASISTDSSKSIESVVHALSYYEKLGFFYDAVVILQPTSPLRDYEDLRNSLDFFIAQPCDGLISAYKEETINRLIMYHKNGDIARPLDEHHNEGVRRQEHDSVYIRNGAIYITKTDYIKRCNKIIAT
;
A
#
# COMPACT_ATOMS: atom_id res chain seq x y z
N MET A 1 -20.09 1.38 2.19
CA MET A 1 -18.99 2.08 1.50
C MET A 1 -18.60 1.30 0.25
N LYS A 2 -18.32 2.00 -0.84
CA LYS A 2 -17.82 1.42 -2.10
C LYS A 2 -16.31 1.52 -2.15
N PHE A 3 -15.62 0.39 -2.25
CA PHE A 3 -14.16 0.32 -2.25
C PHE A 3 -13.61 -0.02 -3.65
N LEU A 4 -12.55 0.69 -4.04
CA LEU A 4 -11.71 0.35 -5.19
C LEU A 4 -10.39 -0.23 -4.68
N VAL A 5 -10.09 -1.49 -5.00
CA VAL A 5 -8.77 -2.06 -4.73
C VAL A 5 -7.83 -1.73 -5.88
N ILE A 6 -6.69 -1.15 -5.56
CA ILE A 6 -5.63 -0.82 -6.51
C ILE A 6 -4.37 -1.59 -6.12
N ILE A 7 -3.84 -2.37 -7.06
CA ILE A 7 -2.57 -3.08 -6.96
C ILE A 7 -1.57 -2.36 -7.87
N PRO A 8 -0.69 -1.50 -7.32
CA PRO A 8 0.30 -0.79 -8.13
C PRO A 8 1.47 -1.72 -8.49
N ALA A 9 1.72 -1.93 -9.78
CA ALA A 9 2.74 -2.85 -10.26
C ALA A 9 3.45 -2.31 -11.51
N ARG A 10 4.44 -1.40 -11.32
CA ARG A 10 5.24 -0.89 -12.45
C ARG A 10 6.22 -1.93 -12.99
N GLY A 11 6.58 -1.81 -14.28
CA GLY A 11 7.55 -2.68 -14.95
C GLY A 11 8.99 -2.44 -14.54
N GLY A 12 9.37 -1.17 -14.34
CA GLY A 12 10.75 -0.74 -14.06
C GLY A 12 11.18 -0.92 -12.60
N SER A 13 11.42 -2.14 -12.13
CA SER A 13 11.95 -2.39 -10.77
C SER A 13 13.47 -2.42 -10.77
N LYS A 14 14.14 -1.49 -10.05
CA LYS A 14 15.61 -1.37 -10.00
C LYS A 14 16.29 -2.49 -9.20
N GLY A 15 15.78 -2.81 -8.02
CA GLY A 15 16.44 -3.78 -7.13
C GLY A 15 16.34 -5.22 -7.63
N ILE A 16 15.17 -5.62 -8.12
CA ILE A 16 14.92 -6.95 -8.69
C ILE A 16 14.20 -6.75 -10.03
N PRO A 17 14.84 -7.08 -11.15
CA PRO A 17 14.21 -7.00 -12.47
C PRO A 17 12.91 -7.80 -12.52
N ASN A 18 11.86 -7.23 -13.11
CA ASN A 18 10.55 -7.86 -13.22
C ASN A 18 9.94 -8.33 -11.87
N LYS A 19 10.31 -7.70 -10.76
CA LYS A 19 9.94 -8.10 -9.40
C LYS A 19 8.47 -8.55 -9.26
N ASN A 20 7.53 -7.82 -9.83
CA ASN A 20 6.11 -8.10 -9.66
C ASN A 20 5.65 -9.42 -10.30
N ILE A 21 6.40 -9.94 -11.26
CA ILE A 21 6.11 -11.19 -11.98
C ILE A 21 7.19 -12.25 -11.83
N ILE A 22 8.15 -12.03 -10.91
CA ILE A 22 9.12 -13.07 -10.57
C ILE A 22 8.40 -14.27 -9.95
N ASP A 23 8.87 -15.47 -10.26
CA ASP A 23 8.33 -16.67 -9.64
C ASP A 23 8.71 -16.73 -8.16
N VAL A 24 7.69 -16.93 -7.33
CA VAL A 24 7.82 -17.19 -5.89
C VAL A 24 7.01 -18.43 -5.57
N CYS A 25 7.67 -19.54 -5.31
CA CYS A 25 7.04 -20.82 -5.00
C CYS A 25 5.98 -21.26 -6.06
N GLY A 26 6.33 -21.13 -7.34
CA GLY A 26 5.49 -21.56 -8.47
C GLY A 26 4.39 -20.59 -8.88
N LYS A 27 4.39 -19.36 -8.34
CA LYS A 27 3.42 -18.31 -8.68
C LYS A 27 4.12 -16.97 -8.91
N PRO A 28 3.68 -16.13 -9.87
CA PRO A 28 4.13 -14.74 -9.96
C PRO A 28 3.88 -13.99 -8.66
N LEU A 29 4.84 -13.19 -8.19
CA LEU A 29 4.71 -12.44 -6.93
C LEU A 29 3.38 -11.67 -6.82
N ILE A 30 2.94 -11.03 -7.90
CA ILE A 30 1.69 -10.26 -7.93
C ILE A 30 0.45 -11.13 -7.70
N GLN A 31 0.51 -12.43 -8.02
CA GLN A 31 -0.62 -13.35 -7.91
C GLN A 31 -1.09 -13.48 -6.46
N TYR A 32 -0.18 -13.53 -5.49
CA TYR A 32 -0.54 -13.59 -4.06
C TYR A 32 -1.47 -12.45 -3.65
N THR A 33 -1.22 -11.25 -4.18
CA THR A 33 -2.04 -10.07 -3.89
C THR A 33 -3.35 -10.08 -4.68
N ILE A 34 -3.33 -10.49 -5.94
CA ILE A 34 -4.53 -10.60 -6.78
C ILE A 34 -5.50 -11.61 -6.18
N ASP A 35 -5.02 -12.82 -5.82
CA ASP A 35 -5.84 -13.89 -5.24
C ASP A 35 -6.61 -13.40 -4.00
N LEU A 36 -5.93 -12.70 -3.07
CA LEU A 36 -6.54 -12.13 -1.88
C LEU A 36 -7.56 -11.02 -2.20
N ALA A 37 -7.22 -10.15 -3.13
CA ALA A 37 -8.11 -9.05 -3.52
C ALA A 37 -9.38 -9.56 -4.23
N LEU A 38 -9.26 -10.59 -5.07
CA LEU A 38 -10.40 -11.23 -5.72
C LEU A 38 -11.31 -11.94 -4.71
N LYS A 39 -10.74 -12.59 -3.71
CA LYS A 39 -11.52 -13.19 -2.60
C LYS A 39 -12.35 -12.14 -1.84
N LEU A 40 -11.84 -10.90 -1.67
CA LEU A 40 -12.63 -9.79 -1.14
C LEU A 40 -13.78 -9.39 -2.08
N LYS A 41 -13.54 -9.37 -3.39
CA LYS A 41 -14.57 -9.06 -4.39
C LYS A 41 -15.66 -10.12 -4.42
N GLU A 42 -15.31 -11.41 -4.38
CA GLU A 42 -16.25 -12.54 -4.29
C GLU A 42 -17.14 -12.46 -3.05
N SER A 43 -16.54 -12.06 -1.92
CA SER A 43 -17.29 -11.83 -0.67
C SER A 43 -18.07 -10.52 -0.63
N LYS A 44 -18.14 -9.78 -1.74
CA LYS A 44 -18.84 -8.49 -1.91
C LYS A 44 -18.35 -7.39 -0.93
N ARG A 45 -17.11 -7.48 -0.50
CA ARG A 45 -16.49 -6.47 0.38
C ARG A 45 -15.94 -5.28 -0.41
N VAL A 46 -15.60 -5.50 -1.69
CA VAL A 46 -15.10 -4.47 -2.59
C VAL A 46 -15.76 -4.59 -3.97
N GLU A 47 -15.90 -3.48 -4.68
CA GLU A 47 -16.57 -3.46 -5.99
C GLU A 47 -15.65 -3.89 -7.11
N ARG A 48 -14.41 -3.41 -7.08
CA ARG A 48 -13.44 -3.67 -8.17
C ARG A 48 -12.05 -3.93 -7.63
N VAL A 49 -11.33 -4.78 -8.37
CA VAL A 49 -9.91 -5.06 -8.16
C VAL A 49 -9.18 -4.76 -9.46
N ILE A 50 -8.31 -3.74 -9.44
CA ILE A 50 -7.52 -3.34 -10.60
C ILE A 50 -6.02 -3.47 -10.33
N VAL A 51 -5.27 -3.78 -11.38
CA VAL A 51 -3.82 -3.61 -11.38
C VAL A 51 -3.48 -2.38 -12.21
N SER A 52 -2.77 -1.43 -11.58
CA SER A 52 -2.24 -0.24 -12.25
C SER A 52 -0.79 -0.50 -12.66
N THR A 53 -0.56 -0.69 -13.96
CA THR A 53 0.75 -1.00 -14.52
C THR A 53 1.00 -0.24 -15.83
N ASP A 54 2.26 0.03 -16.13
CA ASP A 54 2.77 0.57 -17.40
C ASP A 54 3.33 -0.53 -18.32
N CYS A 55 3.39 -1.77 -17.83
CA CYS A 55 4.03 -2.90 -18.49
C CYS A 55 2.99 -3.89 -19.06
N HIS A 56 3.02 -4.12 -20.38
CA HIS A 56 2.13 -5.07 -21.05
C HIS A 56 2.23 -6.48 -20.47
N LYS A 57 3.45 -6.97 -20.19
CA LYS A 57 3.65 -8.31 -19.63
C LYS A 57 2.97 -8.47 -18.27
N ILE A 58 3.07 -7.45 -17.37
CA ILE A 58 2.38 -7.45 -16.09
C ILE A 58 0.86 -7.38 -16.30
N ALA A 59 0.41 -6.56 -17.25
CA ALA A 59 -1.01 -6.43 -17.58
C ALA A 59 -1.61 -7.76 -18.03
N ASP A 60 -0.94 -8.49 -18.95
CA ASP A 60 -1.43 -9.75 -19.51
C ASP A 60 -1.48 -10.86 -18.45
N ILE A 61 -0.42 -10.98 -17.62
CA ILE A 61 -0.42 -11.91 -16.49
C ILE A 61 -1.54 -11.57 -15.50
N SER A 62 -1.72 -10.29 -15.17
CA SER A 62 -2.75 -9.87 -14.22
C SER A 62 -4.18 -10.14 -14.75
N ARG A 63 -4.42 -9.96 -16.06
CA ARG A 63 -5.70 -10.30 -16.69
C ARG A 63 -5.95 -11.81 -16.63
N SER A 64 -4.96 -12.64 -16.94
CA SER A 64 -5.10 -14.09 -16.86
C SER A 64 -5.39 -14.59 -15.44
N LEU A 65 -5.00 -13.83 -14.43
CA LEU A 65 -5.30 -14.06 -13.02
C LEU A 65 -6.66 -13.48 -12.56
N GLY A 66 -7.42 -12.82 -13.46
CA GLY A 66 -8.75 -12.30 -13.18
C GLY A 66 -8.81 -10.84 -12.66
N ALA A 67 -7.69 -10.14 -12.57
CA ALA A 67 -7.69 -8.72 -12.21
C ALA A 67 -8.08 -7.83 -13.40
N GLU A 68 -8.75 -6.71 -13.11
CA GLU A 68 -9.08 -5.73 -14.14
C GLU A 68 -7.86 -4.86 -14.48
N ILE A 69 -7.62 -4.64 -15.79
CA ILE A 69 -6.61 -3.73 -16.31
C ILE A 69 -7.33 -2.69 -17.17
N PRO A 70 -7.92 -1.66 -16.56
CA PRO A 70 -8.76 -0.70 -17.27
C PRO A 70 -7.96 0.24 -18.19
N PHE A 71 -6.67 0.37 -17.95
CA PHE A 71 -5.75 1.22 -18.68
C PHE A 71 -4.31 0.72 -18.53
N LEU A 72 -3.43 1.17 -19.41
CA LEU A 72 -1.99 1.18 -19.14
C LEU A 72 -1.64 2.53 -18.50
N ARG A 73 -0.92 2.48 -17.38
CA ARG A 73 -0.50 3.67 -16.67
C ARG A 73 0.47 4.50 -17.52
N PRO A 74 0.28 5.81 -17.65
CA PRO A 74 1.18 6.67 -18.39
C PRO A 74 2.63 6.60 -17.89
N ALA A 75 3.59 6.67 -18.82
CA ALA A 75 5.01 6.63 -18.49
C ALA A 75 5.43 7.76 -17.54
N SER A 76 4.82 8.94 -17.68
CA SER A 76 5.08 10.12 -16.84
C SER A 76 4.86 9.90 -15.34
N ILE A 77 3.98 8.96 -14.96
CA ILE A 77 3.68 8.58 -13.56
C ILE A 77 4.14 7.15 -13.26
N SER A 78 5.08 6.61 -14.02
CA SER A 78 5.61 5.24 -13.87
C SER A 78 7.14 5.23 -13.68
N THR A 79 7.75 6.38 -13.46
CA THR A 79 9.18 6.55 -13.22
C THR A 79 9.58 6.11 -11.80
N ASP A 80 10.88 6.07 -11.52
CA ASP A 80 11.40 5.77 -10.18
C ASP A 80 11.08 6.85 -9.15
N SER A 81 10.93 8.10 -9.59
CA SER A 81 10.55 9.24 -8.75
C SER A 81 9.03 9.38 -8.59
N SER A 82 8.24 8.65 -9.37
CA SER A 82 6.78 8.70 -9.31
C SER A 82 6.26 8.22 -7.95
N LYS A 83 5.41 9.04 -7.34
CA LYS A 83 4.81 8.72 -6.05
C LYS A 83 3.63 7.78 -6.23
N SER A 84 3.40 6.89 -5.25
CA SER A 84 2.25 5.96 -5.28
C SER A 84 0.91 6.68 -5.40
N ILE A 85 0.78 7.91 -4.87
CA ILE A 85 -0.44 8.71 -4.96
C ILE A 85 -0.82 9.01 -6.41
N GLU A 86 0.14 9.21 -7.31
CA GLU A 86 -0.13 9.52 -8.72
C GLU A 86 -0.88 8.38 -9.42
N SER A 87 -0.52 7.12 -9.11
CA SER A 87 -1.23 5.95 -9.63
C SER A 87 -2.65 5.84 -9.09
N VAL A 88 -2.87 6.25 -7.85
CA VAL A 88 -4.20 6.25 -7.20
C VAL A 88 -5.09 7.32 -7.80
N VAL A 89 -4.59 8.56 -7.91
CA VAL A 89 -5.33 9.69 -8.50
C VAL A 89 -5.67 9.38 -9.96
N HIS A 90 -4.73 8.81 -10.73
CA HIS A 90 -4.98 8.40 -12.10
C HIS A 90 -6.13 7.39 -12.20
N ALA A 91 -6.13 6.34 -11.34
CA ALA A 91 -7.19 5.34 -11.34
C ALA A 91 -8.55 5.93 -10.95
N LEU A 92 -8.60 6.77 -9.91
CA LEU A 92 -9.83 7.44 -9.49
C LEU A 92 -10.38 8.33 -10.60
N SER A 93 -9.53 9.18 -11.21
CA SER A 93 -9.92 10.08 -12.32
C SER A 93 -10.42 9.31 -13.55
N TYR A 94 -9.85 8.13 -13.82
CA TYR A 94 -10.31 7.28 -14.92
C TYR A 94 -11.75 6.81 -14.66
N TYR A 95 -12.03 6.29 -13.48
CA TYR A 95 -13.37 5.80 -13.14
C TYR A 95 -14.41 6.90 -13.00
N GLU A 96 -14.05 8.06 -12.46
CA GLU A 96 -14.93 9.23 -12.38
C GLU A 96 -15.40 9.70 -13.75
N LYS A 97 -14.52 9.70 -14.76
CA LYS A 97 -14.89 10.00 -16.15
C LYS A 97 -15.88 9.01 -16.75
N LEU A 98 -15.92 7.79 -16.23
CA LEU A 98 -16.88 6.75 -16.61
C LEU A 98 -18.14 6.75 -15.73
N GLY A 99 -18.27 7.70 -14.80
CA GLY A 99 -19.42 7.81 -13.89
C GLY A 99 -19.38 6.87 -12.68
N PHE A 100 -18.23 6.23 -12.39
CA PHE A 100 -18.07 5.37 -11.21
C PHE A 100 -17.38 6.14 -10.08
N PHE A 101 -17.98 6.14 -8.92
CA PHE A 101 -17.48 6.82 -7.73
C PHE A 101 -17.27 5.82 -6.60
N TYR A 102 -16.16 5.95 -5.87
CA TYR A 102 -15.78 5.12 -4.74
C TYR A 102 -15.61 5.96 -3.49
N ASP A 103 -16.05 5.44 -2.35
CA ASP A 103 -15.92 6.12 -1.06
C ASP A 103 -14.48 6.06 -0.54
N ALA A 104 -13.79 4.94 -0.79
CA ALA A 104 -12.42 4.74 -0.36
C ALA A 104 -11.62 3.84 -1.33
N VAL A 105 -10.31 3.97 -1.26
CA VAL A 105 -9.35 3.16 -2.01
C VAL A 105 -8.61 2.24 -1.05
N VAL A 106 -8.44 0.97 -1.45
CA VAL A 106 -7.59 0.00 -0.78
C VAL A 106 -6.36 -0.23 -1.65
N ILE A 107 -5.17 0.06 -1.13
CA ILE A 107 -3.92 -0.13 -1.87
C ILE A 107 -3.22 -1.36 -1.31
N LEU A 108 -2.97 -2.34 -2.15
CA LEU A 108 -2.30 -3.60 -1.82
C LEU A 108 -1.04 -3.75 -2.65
N GLN A 109 0.12 -3.59 -2.00
CA GLN A 109 1.40 -3.72 -2.70
C GLN A 109 1.73 -5.21 -2.95
N PRO A 110 2.19 -5.60 -4.17
CA PRO A 110 2.63 -6.96 -4.46
C PRO A 110 3.77 -7.45 -3.58
N THR A 111 4.55 -6.53 -3.01
CA THR A 111 5.72 -6.83 -2.16
C THR A 111 5.37 -7.34 -0.76
N SER A 112 4.12 -7.56 -0.46
CA SER A 112 3.65 -8.17 0.79
C SER A 112 2.88 -9.48 0.49
N PRO A 113 3.56 -10.54 -0.02
CA PRO A 113 2.90 -11.78 -0.43
C PRO A 113 2.30 -12.59 0.74
N LEU A 114 2.82 -12.39 1.95
CA LEU A 114 2.37 -13.07 3.16
C LEU A 114 1.23 -12.34 3.88
N ARG A 115 0.54 -11.43 3.19
CA ARG A 115 -0.66 -10.76 3.73
C ARG A 115 -1.74 -11.79 3.97
N ASP A 116 -2.34 -11.77 5.16
CA ASP A 116 -3.44 -12.65 5.53
C ASP A 116 -4.80 -12.08 5.06
N TYR A 117 -5.72 -12.97 4.69
CA TYR A 117 -7.06 -12.59 4.24
C TYR A 117 -7.93 -12.05 5.36
N GLU A 118 -7.84 -12.66 6.55
CA GLU A 118 -8.64 -12.23 7.70
C GLU A 118 -8.20 -10.85 8.18
N ASP A 119 -6.89 -10.58 8.21
CA ASP A 119 -6.37 -9.25 8.52
C ASP A 119 -6.88 -8.19 7.53
N LEU A 120 -6.90 -8.54 6.25
CA LEU A 120 -7.37 -7.65 5.21
C LEU A 120 -8.89 -7.39 5.33
N ARG A 121 -9.68 -8.43 5.59
CA ARG A 121 -11.11 -8.33 5.84
C ARG A 121 -11.39 -7.48 7.08
N ASN A 122 -10.74 -7.80 8.19
CA ASN A 122 -10.91 -7.09 9.45
C ASN A 122 -10.49 -5.61 9.34
N SER A 123 -9.48 -5.29 8.51
CA SER A 123 -9.10 -3.90 8.24
C SER A 123 -10.22 -3.09 7.59
N LEU A 124 -10.98 -3.71 6.67
CA LEU A 124 -12.15 -3.06 6.05
C LEU A 124 -13.27 -2.83 7.07
N ASP A 125 -13.58 -3.85 7.87
CA ASP A 125 -14.62 -3.75 8.89
C ASP A 125 -14.27 -2.68 9.94
N PHE A 126 -13.02 -2.66 10.38
CA PHE A 126 -12.51 -1.64 11.30
C PHE A 126 -12.58 -0.23 10.69
N PHE A 127 -12.15 -0.07 9.43
CA PHE A 127 -12.20 1.22 8.74
C PHE A 127 -13.63 1.76 8.59
N ILE A 128 -14.60 0.88 8.32
CA ILE A 128 -16.02 1.25 8.22
C ILE A 128 -16.57 1.71 9.59
N ALA A 129 -16.15 1.04 10.66
CA ALA A 129 -16.66 1.30 12.01
C ALA A 129 -16.03 2.55 12.67
N GLN A 130 -14.87 3.02 12.20
CA GLN A 130 -14.16 4.14 12.82
C GLN A 130 -14.34 5.45 12.05
N PRO A 131 -14.44 6.60 12.73
CA PRO A 131 -14.49 7.91 12.11
C PRO A 131 -13.10 8.39 11.68
N CYS A 132 -12.41 7.62 10.84
CA CYS A 132 -11.07 7.96 10.36
C CYS A 132 -11.05 8.20 8.85
N ASP A 133 -10.07 8.95 8.37
CA ASP A 133 -9.86 9.20 6.93
C ASP A 133 -8.90 8.21 6.29
N GLY A 134 -8.13 7.47 7.09
CA GLY A 134 -7.21 6.46 6.62
C GLY A 134 -6.89 5.38 7.65
N LEU A 135 -6.49 4.22 7.14
CA LEU A 135 -6.00 3.09 7.91
C LEU A 135 -4.71 2.57 7.27
N ILE A 136 -3.74 2.25 8.07
CA ILE A 136 -2.49 1.59 7.64
C ILE A 136 -2.24 0.35 8.48
N SER A 137 -1.65 -0.67 7.87
CA SER A 137 -1.12 -1.81 8.64
C SER A 137 0.29 -1.50 9.16
N ALA A 138 0.52 -1.90 10.39
CA ALA A 138 1.80 -1.74 11.07
C ALA A 138 2.08 -2.96 11.96
N TYR A 139 3.33 -3.16 12.32
CA TYR A 139 3.71 -4.09 13.38
C TYR A 139 4.30 -3.34 14.57
N LYS A 140 4.12 -3.90 15.74
CA LYS A 140 4.73 -3.39 16.96
C LYS A 140 6.22 -3.69 16.93
N GLU A 141 7.04 -2.65 17.07
CA GLU A 141 8.48 -2.77 17.16
C GLU A 141 8.90 -2.71 18.63
N GLU A 142 9.63 -3.72 19.06
CA GLU A 142 10.05 -3.85 20.47
C GLU A 142 11.54 -3.55 20.70
N THR A 143 12.31 -3.47 19.62
CA THR A 143 13.78 -3.33 19.71
C THR A 143 14.26 -1.93 19.36
N ILE A 144 13.51 -1.20 18.54
CA ILE A 144 13.90 0.09 18.02
C ILE A 144 13.05 1.18 18.72
N ASN A 145 13.74 2.17 19.31
CA ASN A 145 13.12 3.33 19.93
C ASN A 145 13.86 4.61 19.49
N ARG A 146 13.14 5.73 19.37
CA ARG A 146 13.73 7.02 19.00
C ARG A 146 14.84 7.46 19.95
N LEU A 147 14.75 7.11 21.23
CA LEU A 147 15.75 7.44 22.25
C LEU A 147 17.12 6.81 22.01
N ILE A 148 17.18 5.69 21.26
CA ILE A 148 18.44 5.02 20.91
C ILE A 148 18.86 5.23 19.45
N MET A 149 18.16 6.09 18.70
CA MET A 149 18.44 6.34 17.29
C MET A 149 19.25 7.63 17.11
N TYR A 150 20.19 7.60 16.17
CA TYR A 150 21.06 8.71 15.86
C TYR A 150 21.11 8.99 14.37
N HIS A 151 21.17 10.26 14.01
CA HIS A 151 21.56 10.68 12.67
C HIS A 151 23.08 10.73 12.56
N LYS A 152 23.65 10.07 11.56
CA LYS A 152 25.08 10.22 11.24
C LYS A 152 25.26 11.31 10.18
N ASN A 153 26.10 12.30 10.49
CA ASN A 153 26.52 13.35 9.58
C ASN A 153 28.04 13.43 9.58
N GLY A 154 28.69 12.88 8.54
CA GLY A 154 30.13 12.65 8.52
C GLY A 154 30.54 11.68 9.63
N ASP A 155 31.47 12.08 10.47
CA ASP A 155 31.94 11.28 11.62
C ASP A 155 31.18 11.57 12.92
N ILE A 156 30.19 12.44 12.89
CA ILE A 156 29.43 12.85 14.07
C ILE A 156 28.06 12.18 14.07
N ALA A 157 27.70 11.53 15.19
CA ALA A 157 26.36 11.02 15.46
C ALA A 157 25.60 12.00 16.34
N ARG A 158 24.38 12.37 15.92
CA ARG A 158 23.46 13.22 16.70
C ARG A 158 22.20 12.43 17.03
N PRO A 159 21.72 12.45 18.29
CA PRO A 159 20.51 11.74 18.67
C PRO A 159 19.30 12.28 17.90
N LEU A 160 18.33 11.40 17.64
CA LEU A 160 17.05 11.76 17.03
C LEU A 160 16.07 12.37 18.03
N ASP A 161 16.28 12.10 19.32
CA ASP A 161 15.44 12.59 20.41
C ASP A 161 16.30 13.28 21.47
N GLU A 162 15.85 14.41 21.98
CA GLU A 162 16.57 15.19 23.01
C GLU A 162 16.62 14.49 24.37
N HIS A 163 15.65 13.59 24.63
CA HIS A 163 15.57 12.79 25.87
C HIS A 163 16.41 11.52 25.85
N HIS A 164 17.25 11.32 24.84
CA HIS A 164 18.05 10.10 24.64
C HIS A 164 18.94 9.69 25.83
N ASN A 165 19.24 10.63 26.74
CA ASN A 165 20.10 10.41 27.92
C ASN A 165 19.32 10.19 29.22
N GLU A 166 18.00 10.18 29.23
CA GLU A 166 17.22 10.10 30.48
C GLU A 166 17.22 8.70 31.12
N GLY A 167 17.92 7.73 30.52
CA GLY A 167 18.14 6.42 31.14
C GLY A 167 16.87 5.60 31.34
N VAL A 168 15.83 5.86 30.57
CA VAL A 168 14.53 5.15 30.63
C VAL A 168 14.73 3.69 30.29
N ARG A 169 14.20 2.79 31.13
CA ARG A 169 14.31 1.36 30.91
C ARG A 169 13.49 0.96 29.70
N ARG A 170 13.97 -0.04 28.90
CA ARG A 170 13.31 -0.52 27.68
C ARG A 170 11.81 -0.84 27.89
N GLN A 171 11.43 -1.33 29.06
CA GLN A 171 10.06 -1.69 29.42
C GLN A 171 9.14 -0.50 29.69
N GLU A 172 9.72 0.69 29.90
CA GLU A 172 9.01 1.93 30.21
C GLU A 172 8.81 2.81 28.95
N HIS A 173 9.34 2.37 27.80
CA HIS A 173 9.18 3.09 26.52
C HIS A 173 7.81 2.88 25.93
N ASP A 174 7.25 3.91 25.35
CA ASP A 174 6.06 3.81 24.52
C ASP A 174 6.28 2.85 23.36
N SER A 175 5.25 2.05 23.07
CA SER A 175 5.30 1.12 21.94
C SER A 175 5.41 1.88 20.62
N VAL A 176 6.42 1.54 19.82
CA VAL A 176 6.63 2.07 18.48
C VAL A 176 5.99 1.11 17.47
N TYR A 177 5.25 1.66 16.52
CA TYR A 177 4.65 0.89 15.44
C TYR A 177 5.29 1.28 14.11
N ILE A 178 5.79 0.27 13.38
CA ILE A 178 6.41 0.47 12.08
C ILE A 178 5.44 0.03 10.98
N ARG A 179 5.16 0.93 10.06
CA ARG A 179 4.34 0.66 8.88
C ARG A 179 4.99 -0.40 8.00
N ASN A 180 4.27 -1.49 7.71
CA ASN A 180 4.78 -2.64 6.94
C ASN A 180 4.43 -2.60 5.45
N GLY A 181 3.60 -1.65 5.01
CA GLY A 181 3.24 -1.50 3.60
C GLY A 181 2.24 -2.52 3.05
N ALA A 182 1.68 -3.39 3.91
CA ALA A 182 0.80 -4.45 3.46
C ALA A 182 -0.62 -3.95 3.10
N ILE A 183 -1.21 -3.06 3.92
CA ILE A 183 -2.57 -2.57 3.74
C ILE A 183 -2.58 -1.05 3.93
N TYR A 184 -3.17 -0.35 2.95
CA TYR A 184 -3.54 1.07 3.08
C TYR A 184 -4.99 1.21 2.66
N ILE A 185 -5.81 1.86 3.48
CA ILE A 185 -7.18 2.22 3.14
C ILE A 185 -7.31 3.72 3.35
N THR A 186 -7.85 4.45 2.37
CA THR A 186 -7.96 5.91 2.48
C THR A 186 -9.23 6.39 1.80
N LYS A 187 -9.99 7.27 2.46
CA LYS A 187 -11.17 7.91 1.87
C LYS A 187 -10.80 8.69 0.62
N THR A 188 -11.61 8.56 -0.42
CA THR A 188 -11.40 9.27 -1.69
C THR A 188 -11.42 10.79 -1.50
N ASP A 189 -12.29 11.31 -0.63
CA ASP A 189 -12.34 12.74 -0.34
C ASP A 189 -11.06 13.26 0.32
N TYR A 190 -10.46 12.47 1.22
CA TYR A 190 -9.16 12.82 1.79
C TYR A 190 -8.06 12.85 0.73
N ILE A 191 -8.03 11.84 -0.16
CA ILE A 191 -7.08 11.79 -1.28
C ILE A 191 -7.20 13.04 -2.15
N LYS A 192 -8.42 13.43 -2.51
CA LYS A 192 -8.69 14.61 -3.34
C LYS A 192 -8.28 15.91 -2.67
N ARG A 193 -8.58 16.06 -1.39
CA ARG A 193 -8.29 17.27 -0.61
C ARG A 193 -6.81 17.45 -0.29
N CYS A 194 -6.14 16.35 0.10
CA CYS A 194 -4.79 16.40 0.65
C CYS A 194 -3.71 15.92 -0.32
N ASN A 195 -4.07 15.23 -1.41
CA ASN A 195 -3.15 14.55 -2.33
C ASN A 195 -2.15 13.61 -1.61
N LYS A 196 -2.66 12.85 -0.63
CA LYS A 196 -1.91 11.91 0.20
C LYS A 196 -2.66 10.58 0.31
N ILE A 197 -1.89 9.47 0.41
CA ILE A 197 -2.42 8.12 0.66
C ILE A 197 -2.60 7.88 2.16
N ILE A 198 -1.75 8.46 2.98
CA ILE A 198 -1.75 8.25 4.43
C ILE A 198 -2.38 9.45 5.07
N ALA A 199 -3.51 9.23 5.74
CA ALA A 199 -4.17 10.25 6.53
C ALA A 199 -3.42 10.43 7.87
N THR A 200 -3.38 11.66 8.33
CA THR A 200 -2.79 12.08 9.61
C THR A 200 -3.85 12.73 10.47
#